data_bc7cfb75d666cfed21bd453c85cd6fd7
#
_entry.id   bc7cfb75d666cfed21bd453c85cd6fd7
#
_cell.length_a   1.000
_cell.length_b   1.000
_cell.length_c   1.000
_cell.angle_alpha   90.00
_cell.angle_beta   90.00
_cell.angle_gamma   90.00
#
_symmetry.space_group_name_H-M   'P 1'
#
loop_
_entity.id
_entity.type
_entity.pdbx_description
1 polymer ?
#
loop_
_entity_poly.entity_id
_entity_poly.type
_entity_poly.pdbx_seq_one_letter_code
_entity_poly.pdbx_strand_id
1 'polypeptide(L)'
;NIKLIDATNINNNVVQVGNQIQATEGTVRNRYDVTIFVNGLPLVHIELKKRGVPIKEAFNQIHRYSNESFNVRSSLFQYVQIFVISNGTKTRYFANTLTPSKNNYEFTCEWADAKNKPITDLEDFTRTFFDKRTILEILTKYCVFDAANTLLIRRPYQIAATERILWKIQAGYENKKQGTIEAGGFIWHTTGSGKTLTSYKAARLATQLPYIDKVFFVVDRKDLDYQTMVEYQ
;
A
#
# COMPACT_ATOMS: atom_id res chain seq x y z
N ASN A 1 2.81 -25.95 7.34
CA ASN A 1 2.94 -24.49 7.22
C ASN A 1 1.55 -23.90 6.96
N ILE A 2 1.03 -23.13 7.90
CA ILE A 2 -0.21 -22.38 7.72
C ILE A 2 0.17 -21.11 6.95
N LYS A 3 -0.33 -20.95 5.72
CA LYS A 3 -0.23 -19.70 4.97
C LYS A 3 -1.39 -18.80 5.39
N LEU A 4 -1.10 -17.72 6.08
CA LEU A 4 -2.12 -16.74 6.47
C LEU A 4 -2.66 -15.99 5.25
N ILE A 5 -1.79 -15.66 4.28
CA ILE A 5 -2.14 -15.01 3.02
C ILE A 5 -1.35 -15.71 1.89
N ASP A 6 -2.02 -16.06 0.82
CA ASP A 6 -1.37 -16.57 -0.39
C ASP A 6 -0.98 -15.38 -1.29
N ALA A 7 0.29 -14.98 -1.21
CA ALA A 7 0.84 -13.91 -2.05
C ALA A 7 1.21 -14.39 -3.47
N THR A 8 1.31 -15.70 -3.68
CA THR A 8 1.66 -16.29 -4.99
C THR A 8 0.44 -16.40 -5.88
N ASN A 9 -0.65 -16.94 -5.35
CA ASN A 9 -1.93 -16.98 -6.03
C ASN A 9 -2.98 -16.23 -5.18
N ILE A 10 -3.09 -14.94 -5.44
CA ILE A 10 -3.97 -14.05 -4.66
C ILE A 10 -5.45 -14.47 -4.73
N ASN A 11 -5.87 -15.20 -5.77
CA ASN A 11 -7.25 -15.67 -5.93
C ASN A 11 -7.65 -16.71 -4.87
N ASN A 12 -6.67 -17.40 -4.27
CA ASN A 12 -6.91 -18.37 -3.20
C ASN A 12 -7.35 -17.71 -1.87
N ASN A 13 -7.21 -16.38 -1.76
CA ASN A 13 -7.61 -15.69 -0.56
C ASN A 13 -9.12 -15.39 -0.55
N VAL A 14 -9.72 -15.57 0.63
CA VAL A 14 -11.11 -15.21 0.89
C VAL A 14 -11.15 -13.80 1.45
N VAL A 15 -11.86 -12.89 0.76
CA VAL A 15 -12.08 -11.51 1.21
C VAL A 15 -13.50 -11.38 1.73
N GLN A 16 -13.63 -10.85 2.93
CA GLN A 16 -14.92 -10.64 3.61
C GLN A 16 -15.00 -9.20 4.11
N VAL A 17 -16.20 -8.66 4.15
CA VAL A 17 -16.47 -7.30 4.65
C VAL A 17 -17.38 -7.41 5.87
N GLY A 18 -16.94 -6.83 6.97
CA GLY A 18 -17.74 -6.68 8.18
C GLY A 18 -18.05 -5.21 8.44
N ASN A 19 -19.27 -4.91 8.84
CA ASN A 19 -19.68 -3.57 9.24
C ASN A 19 -20.12 -3.55 10.70
N GLN A 20 -19.94 -2.37 11.33
CA GLN A 20 -20.36 -2.12 12.72
C GLN A 20 -19.85 -3.17 13.71
N ILE A 21 -18.58 -3.57 13.53
CA ILE A 21 -17.97 -4.61 14.36
C ILE A 21 -17.74 -4.05 15.76
N GLN A 22 -18.26 -4.75 16.75
CA GLN A 22 -18.01 -4.43 18.15
C GLN A 22 -16.82 -5.23 18.64
N ALA A 23 -15.80 -4.55 19.12
CA ALA A 23 -14.66 -5.14 19.79
C ALA A 23 -14.62 -4.66 21.24
N THR A 24 -14.47 -5.61 22.16
CA THR A 24 -14.29 -5.31 23.59
C THR A 24 -12.88 -5.72 23.95
N GLU A 25 -12.04 -4.75 24.25
CA GLU A 25 -10.66 -4.96 24.65
C GLU A 25 -10.46 -4.36 26.04
N GLY A 26 -10.38 -5.23 27.04
CA GLY A 26 -10.39 -4.81 28.43
C GLY A 26 -11.71 -4.15 28.81
N THR A 27 -11.65 -2.89 29.25
CA THR A 27 -12.83 -2.09 29.64
C THR A 27 -13.39 -1.21 28.50
N VAL A 28 -12.68 -1.14 27.36
CA VAL A 28 -13.05 -0.27 26.24
C VAL A 28 -13.88 -1.03 25.23
N ARG A 29 -15.03 -0.47 24.88
CA ARG A 29 -15.89 -0.98 23.79
C ARG A 29 -15.76 -0.04 22.61
N ASN A 30 -15.17 -0.56 21.52
CA ASN A 30 -15.06 0.15 20.27
C ASN A 30 -16.02 -0.44 19.24
N ARG A 31 -16.57 0.42 18.39
CA ARG A 31 -17.41 0.02 17.26
C ARG A 31 -16.77 0.54 15.98
N TYR A 32 -16.32 -0.37 15.15
CA TYR A 32 -15.63 -0.11 13.90
C TYR A 32 -16.62 -0.03 12.74
N ASP A 33 -16.55 1.03 11.93
CA ASP A 33 -17.52 1.25 10.88
C ASP A 33 -17.50 0.12 9.83
N VAL A 34 -16.37 -0.06 9.15
CA VAL A 34 -16.21 -1.13 8.16
C VAL A 34 -14.80 -1.73 8.27
N THR A 35 -14.70 -3.04 8.19
CA THR A 35 -13.42 -3.77 8.20
C THR A 35 -13.40 -4.80 7.06
N ILE A 36 -12.30 -4.85 6.32
CA ILE A 36 -12.07 -5.88 5.33
C ILE A 36 -11.15 -6.93 5.94
N PHE A 37 -11.61 -8.16 5.92
CA PHE A 37 -10.89 -9.34 6.35
C PHE A 37 -10.33 -10.09 5.14
N VAL A 38 -9.11 -10.59 5.28
CA VAL A 38 -8.51 -11.53 4.34
C VAL A 38 -8.18 -12.80 5.11
N ASN A 39 -8.79 -13.92 4.72
CA ASN A 39 -8.67 -15.21 5.41
C ASN A 39 -8.94 -15.10 6.94
N GLY A 40 -9.88 -14.25 7.32
CA GLY A 40 -10.26 -14.01 8.72
C GLY A 40 -9.41 -12.97 9.46
N LEU A 41 -8.32 -12.46 8.88
CA LEU A 41 -7.50 -11.40 9.47
C LEU A 41 -8.02 -10.02 9.06
N PRO A 42 -8.27 -9.08 10.00
CA PRO A 42 -8.67 -7.72 9.70
C PRO A 42 -7.45 -6.94 9.16
N LEU A 43 -7.39 -6.73 7.86
CA LEU A 43 -6.23 -6.08 7.23
C LEU A 43 -6.50 -4.64 6.80
N VAL A 44 -7.75 -4.27 6.59
CA VAL A 44 -8.12 -2.89 6.23
C VAL A 44 -9.26 -2.42 7.13
N HIS A 45 -9.10 -1.26 7.72
CA HIS A 45 -10.16 -0.59 8.47
C HIS A 45 -10.56 0.71 7.78
N ILE A 46 -11.87 0.94 7.70
CA ILE A 46 -12.48 2.08 7.03
C ILE A 46 -13.31 2.85 8.04
N GLU A 47 -12.97 4.12 8.24
CA GLU A 47 -13.71 5.03 9.10
C GLU A 47 -14.49 6.05 8.27
N LEU A 48 -15.78 6.16 8.52
CA LEU A 48 -16.71 6.95 7.74
C LEU A 48 -17.25 8.14 8.53
N LYS A 49 -17.39 9.27 7.86
CA LYS A 49 -18.07 10.45 8.38
C LYS A 49 -19.20 10.87 7.43
N LYS A 50 -20.17 11.56 7.97
CA LYS A 50 -21.26 12.15 7.15
C LYS A 50 -20.69 13.18 6.18
N ARG A 51 -21.35 13.34 5.03
CA ARG A 51 -21.05 14.41 4.08
C ARG A 51 -21.09 15.76 4.80
N GLY A 52 -20.12 16.65 4.46
CA GLY A 52 -19.96 17.95 5.11
C GLY A 52 -19.07 17.95 6.34
N VAL A 53 -18.83 16.79 6.98
CA VAL A 53 -17.87 16.68 8.09
C VAL A 53 -16.44 16.67 7.55
N PRO A 54 -15.50 17.41 8.16
CA PRO A 54 -14.10 17.36 7.76
C PRO A 54 -13.53 15.93 7.88
N ILE A 55 -12.92 15.44 6.80
CA ILE A 55 -12.35 14.08 6.77
C ILE A 55 -11.27 13.86 7.84
N LYS A 56 -10.62 14.93 8.29
CA LYS A 56 -9.64 14.90 9.39
C LYS A 56 -10.22 14.36 10.69
N GLU A 57 -11.52 14.48 10.91
CA GLU A 57 -12.17 13.90 12.09
C GLU A 57 -12.14 12.37 12.07
N ALA A 58 -12.28 11.75 10.89
CA ALA A 58 -12.12 10.30 10.74
C ALA A 58 -10.67 9.88 11.05
N PHE A 59 -9.69 10.64 10.59
CA PHE A 59 -8.28 10.41 10.92
C PHE A 59 -8.04 10.49 12.44
N ASN A 60 -8.54 11.53 13.09
CA ASN A 60 -8.40 11.70 14.53
C ASN A 60 -9.07 10.56 15.33
N GLN A 61 -10.16 10.01 14.82
CA GLN A 61 -10.84 8.88 15.43
C GLN A 61 -10.00 7.60 15.33
N ILE A 62 -9.42 7.29 14.18
CA ILE A 62 -8.49 6.18 14.01
C ILE A 62 -7.29 6.35 14.95
N HIS A 63 -6.77 7.56 15.07
CA HIS A 63 -5.65 7.85 15.97
C HIS A 63 -5.97 7.56 17.44
N ARG A 64 -7.20 7.82 17.89
CA ARG A 64 -7.66 7.41 19.23
C ARG A 64 -7.71 5.88 19.36
N TYR A 65 -8.30 5.18 18.40
CA TYR A 65 -8.36 3.72 18.38
C TYR A 65 -6.97 3.07 18.30
N SER A 66 -5.97 3.75 17.74
CA SER A 66 -4.61 3.20 17.66
C SER A 66 -4.03 2.86 19.02
N ASN A 67 -4.31 3.65 20.04
CA ASN A 67 -3.83 3.42 21.40
C ASN A 67 -4.68 2.40 22.18
N GLU A 68 -5.91 2.17 21.74
CA GLU A 68 -6.88 1.33 22.45
C GLU A 68 -6.99 -0.08 21.87
N SER A 69 -6.76 -0.25 20.57
CA SER A 69 -7.01 -1.52 19.88
C SER A 69 -5.99 -1.87 18.81
N PHE A 70 -5.68 -0.95 17.89
CA PHE A 70 -4.86 -1.28 16.70
C PHE A 70 -3.40 -1.55 17.04
N ASN A 71 -2.92 -1.13 18.20
CA ASN A 71 -1.55 -1.33 18.66
C ASN A 71 -1.47 -2.21 19.92
N VAL A 72 -2.57 -2.84 20.30
CA VAL A 72 -2.61 -3.73 21.48
C VAL A 72 -2.35 -5.16 21.04
N ARG A 73 -1.32 -5.79 21.61
CA ARG A 73 -0.87 -7.15 21.23
C ARG A 73 -1.92 -8.25 21.40
N SER A 74 -2.89 -8.05 22.27
CA SER A 74 -3.99 -8.99 22.48
C SER A 74 -5.14 -8.82 21.49
N SER A 75 -5.16 -7.73 20.75
CA SER A 75 -6.21 -7.41 19.78
C SER A 75 -5.96 -8.09 18.44
N LEU A 76 -7.01 -8.68 17.86
CA LEU A 76 -6.97 -9.15 16.49
C LEU A 76 -6.77 -7.97 15.51
N PHE A 77 -7.22 -6.77 15.86
CA PHE A 77 -7.11 -5.56 15.04
C PHE A 77 -5.67 -5.00 14.95
N GLN A 78 -4.72 -5.54 15.73
CA GLN A 78 -3.29 -5.24 15.55
C GLN A 78 -2.77 -5.59 14.13
N TYR A 79 -3.47 -6.48 13.41
CA TYR A 79 -3.09 -6.88 12.06
C TYR A 79 -3.58 -5.94 10.97
N VAL A 80 -4.35 -4.89 11.32
CA VAL A 80 -4.75 -3.87 10.34
C VAL A 80 -3.51 -3.19 9.76
N GLN A 81 -3.38 -3.26 8.44
CA GLN A 81 -2.25 -2.67 7.70
C GLN A 81 -2.62 -1.34 7.04
N ILE A 82 -3.86 -1.21 6.62
CA ILE A 82 -4.33 -0.05 5.85
C ILE A 82 -5.53 0.56 6.55
N PHE A 83 -5.46 1.87 6.71
CA PHE A 83 -6.61 2.69 7.09
C PHE A 83 -7.14 3.45 5.89
N VAL A 84 -8.45 3.51 5.78
CA VAL A 84 -9.17 4.35 4.82
C VAL A 84 -10.11 5.26 5.59
N ILE A 85 -10.12 6.52 5.23
CA ILE A 85 -11.01 7.54 5.80
C ILE A 85 -11.84 8.17 4.69
N SER A 86 -13.13 8.40 4.96
CA SER A 86 -14.00 9.03 3.97
C SER A 86 -15.13 9.83 4.63
N ASN A 87 -15.58 10.88 3.93
CA ASN A 87 -16.82 11.58 4.22
C ASN A 87 -17.81 11.52 3.03
N GLY A 88 -17.62 10.54 2.15
CA GLY A 88 -18.41 10.33 0.95
C GLY A 88 -17.88 11.09 -0.28
N THR A 89 -17.40 12.32 -0.12
CA THR A 89 -16.86 13.13 -1.24
C THR A 89 -15.34 13.18 -1.28
N LYS A 90 -14.70 12.96 -0.14
CA LYS A 90 -13.25 12.87 -0.01
C LYS A 90 -12.90 11.56 0.66
N THR A 91 -12.01 10.80 0.01
CA THR A 91 -11.52 9.51 0.51
C THR A 91 -10.00 9.50 0.43
N ARG A 92 -9.35 9.07 1.51
CA ARG A 92 -7.90 8.95 1.62
C ARG A 92 -7.54 7.65 2.30
N TYR A 93 -6.33 7.16 2.06
CA TYR A 93 -5.80 5.97 2.70
C TYR A 93 -4.38 6.20 3.25
N PHE A 94 -3.98 5.40 4.22
CA PHE A 94 -2.65 5.45 4.81
C PHE A 94 -2.31 4.12 5.50
N ALA A 95 -1.03 3.90 5.75
CA ALA A 95 -0.56 2.70 6.44
C ALA A 95 -0.75 2.82 7.96
N ASN A 96 -1.01 1.70 8.63
CA ASN A 96 -0.95 1.61 10.08
C ASN A 96 0.51 1.63 10.53
N THR A 97 1.06 2.81 10.74
CA THR A 97 2.42 2.98 11.22
C THR A 97 2.46 3.35 12.71
N LEU A 98 3.31 2.64 13.45
CA LEU A 98 3.53 2.89 14.88
C LEU A 98 4.45 4.10 15.14
N THR A 99 5.14 4.59 14.11
CA THR A 99 6.09 5.70 14.24
C THR A 99 5.33 7.03 14.34
N PRO A 100 5.32 7.73 15.50
CA PRO A 100 4.52 8.93 15.70
C PRO A 100 4.80 10.05 14.69
N SER A 101 6.06 10.24 14.29
CA SER A 101 6.46 11.25 13.30
C SER A 101 5.94 10.97 11.89
N LYS A 102 5.58 9.72 11.59
CA LYS A 102 5.03 9.29 10.31
C LYS A 102 3.52 9.06 10.35
N ASN A 103 2.91 9.10 11.53
CA ASN A 103 1.46 8.99 11.72
C ASN A 103 0.82 10.37 11.75
N ASN A 104 0.84 11.06 10.61
CA ASN A 104 0.29 12.40 10.44
C ASN A 104 -0.67 12.41 9.25
N TYR A 105 -1.72 13.24 9.34
CA TYR A 105 -2.69 13.43 8.27
C TYR A 105 -2.05 13.79 6.92
N GLU A 106 -0.93 14.50 6.91
CA GLU A 106 -0.19 14.88 5.71
C GLU A 106 0.37 13.68 4.93
N PHE A 107 0.58 12.54 5.60
CA PHE A 107 1.03 11.29 4.96
C PHE A 107 -0.11 10.47 4.37
N THR A 108 -1.36 10.87 4.57
CA THR A 108 -2.48 10.21 3.92
C THR A 108 -2.44 10.46 2.41
N CYS A 109 -2.85 9.47 1.62
CA CYS A 109 -2.81 9.50 0.17
C CYS A 109 -4.21 9.49 -0.43
N GLU A 110 -4.37 10.12 -1.57
CA GLU A 110 -5.53 9.94 -2.45
C GLU A 110 -5.23 8.79 -3.41
N TRP A 111 -6.24 7.98 -3.72
CA TRP A 111 -6.15 7.02 -4.80
C TRP A 111 -6.21 7.73 -6.15
N ALA A 112 -5.69 7.15 -7.20
CA ALA A 112 -5.70 7.76 -8.51
C ALA A 112 -5.80 6.71 -9.62
N ASP A 113 -6.31 7.13 -10.76
CA ASP A 113 -6.36 6.32 -11.97
C ASP A 113 -4.98 6.19 -12.66
N ALA A 114 -4.94 5.44 -13.76
CA ALA A 114 -3.71 5.21 -14.53
C ALA A 114 -3.10 6.49 -15.16
N LYS A 115 -3.86 7.58 -15.21
CA LYS A 115 -3.41 8.91 -15.66
C LYS A 115 -3.02 9.81 -14.49
N ASN A 116 -2.97 9.26 -13.27
CA ASN A 116 -2.72 9.99 -12.02
C ASN A 116 -3.79 11.03 -11.67
N LYS A 117 -5.03 10.86 -12.15
CA LYS A 117 -6.16 11.70 -11.77
C LYS A 117 -6.71 11.17 -10.43
N PRO A 118 -6.83 12.02 -9.39
CA PRO A 118 -7.35 11.60 -8.09
C PRO A 118 -8.78 11.06 -8.18
N ILE A 119 -9.03 9.97 -7.45
CA ILE A 119 -10.34 9.34 -7.24
C ILE A 119 -10.71 9.59 -5.78
N THR A 120 -11.52 10.60 -5.52
CA THR A 120 -11.84 11.06 -4.17
C THR A 120 -13.23 10.64 -3.69
N ASP A 121 -14.18 10.48 -4.60
CA ASP A 121 -15.53 9.99 -4.27
C ASP A 121 -15.46 8.57 -3.70
N LEU A 122 -16.22 8.30 -2.65
CA LEU A 122 -16.19 7.01 -1.95
C LEU A 122 -16.63 5.84 -2.83
N GLU A 123 -17.63 6.04 -3.68
CA GLU A 123 -18.15 4.97 -4.54
C GLU A 123 -17.12 4.58 -5.61
N ASP A 124 -16.53 5.57 -6.29
CA ASP A 124 -15.49 5.33 -7.30
C ASP A 124 -14.21 4.77 -6.65
N PHE A 125 -13.85 5.26 -5.46
CA PHE A 125 -12.76 4.71 -4.66
C PHE A 125 -13.02 3.24 -4.34
N THR A 126 -14.21 2.91 -3.84
CA THR A 126 -14.59 1.54 -3.48
C THR A 126 -14.52 0.61 -4.69
N ARG A 127 -15.03 1.06 -5.82
CA ARG A 127 -15.05 0.28 -7.07
C ARG A 127 -13.65 -0.05 -7.57
N THR A 128 -12.66 0.81 -7.31
CA THR A 128 -11.30 0.67 -7.87
C THR A 128 -10.28 0.19 -6.85
N PHE A 129 -10.25 0.77 -5.65
CA PHE A 129 -9.28 0.43 -4.60
C PHE A 129 -9.65 -0.89 -3.91
N PHE A 130 -10.95 -1.13 -3.64
CA PHE A 130 -11.44 -2.35 -2.98
C PHE A 130 -11.84 -3.44 -3.97
N ASP A 131 -11.57 -3.30 -5.26
CA ASP A 131 -11.56 -4.45 -6.15
C ASP A 131 -10.69 -5.55 -5.55
N LYS A 132 -11.20 -6.79 -5.55
CA LYS A 132 -10.55 -7.91 -4.84
C LYS A 132 -9.08 -8.07 -5.24
N ARG A 133 -8.78 -7.98 -6.53
CA ARG A 133 -7.42 -8.12 -7.03
C ARG A 133 -6.57 -6.95 -6.59
N THR A 134 -7.07 -5.73 -6.75
CA THR A 134 -6.36 -4.50 -6.41
C THR A 134 -5.97 -4.47 -4.95
N ILE A 135 -6.92 -4.69 -4.02
CA ILE A 135 -6.62 -4.64 -2.59
C ILE A 135 -5.66 -5.74 -2.15
N LEU A 136 -5.77 -6.95 -2.70
CA LEU A 136 -4.85 -8.04 -2.41
C LEU A 136 -3.44 -7.76 -2.97
N GLU A 137 -3.32 -7.17 -4.16
CA GLU A 137 -2.03 -6.74 -4.69
C GLU A 137 -1.41 -5.62 -3.84
N ILE A 138 -2.20 -4.66 -3.37
CA ILE A 138 -1.71 -3.62 -2.46
C ILE A 138 -1.17 -4.25 -1.17
N LEU A 139 -1.92 -5.13 -0.53
CA LEU A 139 -1.54 -5.78 0.72
C LEU A 139 -0.30 -6.67 0.57
N THR A 140 -0.18 -7.42 -0.53
CA THR A 140 0.89 -8.41 -0.71
C THR A 140 2.13 -7.86 -1.41
N LYS A 141 1.97 -6.87 -2.29
CA LYS A 141 3.08 -6.31 -3.07
C LYS A 141 3.48 -4.90 -2.62
N TYR A 142 2.51 -4.03 -2.28
CA TYR A 142 2.73 -2.59 -2.16
C TYR A 142 2.63 -2.05 -0.74
N CYS A 143 2.30 -2.88 0.25
CA CYS A 143 2.63 -2.65 1.65
C CYS A 143 4.04 -3.20 1.91
N VAL A 144 4.92 -2.37 2.41
CA VAL A 144 6.34 -2.71 2.65
C VAL A 144 6.80 -2.15 3.98
N PHE A 145 7.76 -2.81 4.60
CA PHE A 145 8.44 -2.27 5.77
C PHE A 145 9.72 -1.55 5.31
N ASP A 146 9.99 -0.38 5.89
CA ASP A 146 11.29 0.27 5.74
C ASP A 146 12.32 -0.33 6.72
N ALA A 147 13.57 0.11 6.61
CA ALA A 147 14.65 -0.36 7.48
C ALA A 147 14.40 -0.11 8.99
N ALA A 148 13.52 0.82 9.33
CA ALA A 148 13.09 1.11 10.70
C ALA A 148 11.84 0.29 11.13
N ASN A 149 11.48 -0.75 10.38
CA ASN A 149 10.24 -1.54 10.56
C ASN A 149 8.96 -0.71 10.53
N THR A 150 8.95 0.41 9.82
CA THR A 150 7.74 1.21 9.62
C THR A 150 6.97 0.68 8.42
N LEU A 151 5.70 0.37 8.61
CA LEU A 151 4.84 -0.03 7.51
C LEU A 151 4.56 1.18 6.60
N LEU A 152 4.85 1.02 5.33
CA LEU A 152 4.60 2.01 4.28
C LEU A 152 3.66 1.42 3.24
N ILE A 153 2.76 2.25 2.73
CA ILE A 153 1.93 1.92 1.57
C ILE A 153 2.34 2.78 0.38
N ARG A 154 2.47 2.16 -0.77
CA ARG A 154 2.87 2.85 -1.99
C ARG A 154 1.80 3.79 -2.50
N ARG A 155 2.22 4.93 -3.04
CA ARG A 155 1.33 5.88 -3.70
C ARG A 155 0.93 5.38 -5.11
N PRO A 156 -0.22 5.77 -5.65
CA PRO A 156 -0.72 5.25 -6.94
C PRO A 156 0.29 5.38 -8.07
N TYR A 157 0.96 6.52 -8.21
CA TYR A 157 1.95 6.73 -9.26
C TYR A 157 3.21 5.85 -9.10
N GLN A 158 3.58 5.47 -7.87
CA GLN A 158 4.68 4.54 -7.61
C GLN A 158 4.29 3.12 -8.01
N ILE A 159 3.04 2.72 -7.74
CA ILE A 159 2.48 1.44 -8.19
C ILE A 159 2.46 1.40 -9.71
N ALA A 160 1.88 2.42 -10.34
CA ALA A 160 1.80 2.51 -11.80
C ALA A 160 3.18 2.48 -12.48
N ALA A 161 4.17 3.17 -11.90
CA ALA A 161 5.55 3.15 -12.42
C ALA A 161 6.16 1.75 -12.30
N THR A 162 6.00 1.09 -11.15
CA THR A 162 6.51 -0.27 -10.92
C THR A 162 5.89 -1.25 -11.90
N GLU A 163 4.58 -1.26 -12.08
CA GLU A 163 3.88 -2.15 -12.99
C GLU A 163 4.28 -1.90 -14.46
N ARG A 164 4.47 -0.64 -14.86
CA ARG A 164 4.96 -0.31 -16.21
C ARG A 164 6.38 -0.78 -16.47
N ILE A 165 7.27 -0.72 -15.47
CA ILE A 165 8.63 -1.26 -15.57
C ILE A 165 8.55 -2.78 -15.78
N LEU A 166 7.80 -3.49 -14.95
CA LEU A 166 7.66 -4.94 -15.05
C LEU A 166 7.04 -5.36 -16.38
N TRP A 167 5.98 -4.67 -16.81
CA TRP A 167 5.38 -4.91 -18.12
C TRP A 167 6.38 -4.70 -19.27
N LYS A 168 7.21 -3.64 -19.18
CA LYS A 168 8.22 -3.35 -20.21
C LYS A 168 9.30 -4.41 -20.27
N ILE A 169 9.74 -4.92 -19.11
CA ILE A 169 10.69 -6.04 -19.02
C ILE A 169 10.10 -7.29 -19.68
N GLN A 170 8.86 -7.63 -19.32
CA GLN A 170 8.17 -8.79 -19.88
C GLN A 170 7.98 -8.66 -21.40
N ALA A 171 7.48 -7.53 -21.88
CA ALA A 171 7.29 -7.28 -23.30
C ALA A 171 8.62 -7.34 -24.08
N GLY A 172 9.72 -6.83 -23.51
CA GLY A 172 11.05 -6.95 -24.08
C GLY A 172 11.50 -8.40 -24.22
N TYR A 173 11.25 -9.23 -23.23
CA TYR A 173 11.55 -10.65 -23.23
C TYR A 173 10.71 -11.42 -24.26
N GLU A 174 9.38 -11.27 -24.23
CA GLU A 174 8.45 -11.96 -25.12
C GLU A 174 8.69 -11.63 -26.60
N ASN A 175 9.05 -10.38 -26.91
CA ASN A 175 9.35 -9.94 -28.27
C ASN A 175 10.81 -10.11 -28.68
N LYS A 176 11.65 -10.77 -27.85
CA LYS A 176 13.09 -11.03 -28.11
C LYS A 176 13.86 -9.75 -28.43
N LYS A 177 13.56 -8.65 -27.73
CA LYS A 177 14.18 -7.32 -27.89
C LYS A 177 15.19 -7.00 -26.80
N GLN A 178 15.63 -7.98 -26.01
CA GLN A 178 16.62 -7.78 -24.97
C GLN A 178 17.89 -7.16 -25.56
N GLY A 179 18.48 -6.21 -24.82
CA GLY A 179 19.69 -5.49 -25.27
C GLY A 179 19.45 -4.39 -26.29
N THR A 180 18.21 -4.13 -26.71
CA THR A 180 17.88 -3.04 -27.62
C THR A 180 17.32 -1.84 -26.86
N ILE A 181 17.42 -0.64 -27.47
CA ILE A 181 16.79 0.60 -26.94
C ILE A 181 15.29 0.45 -26.79
N GLU A 182 14.66 -0.33 -27.69
CA GLU A 182 13.22 -0.57 -27.70
C GLU A 182 12.74 -1.33 -26.46
N ALA A 183 13.56 -2.17 -25.85
CA ALA A 183 13.25 -2.85 -24.60
C ALA A 183 13.43 -1.93 -23.36
N GLY A 184 14.12 -0.80 -23.51
CA GLY A 184 14.33 0.18 -22.47
C GLY A 184 13.16 1.14 -22.30
N GLY A 185 13.35 2.11 -21.40
CA GLY A 185 12.39 3.17 -21.12
C GLY A 185 12.89 4.09 -20.02
N PHE A 186 12.08 5.07 -19.68
CA PHE A 186 12.35 6.00 -18.59
C PHE A 186 11.09 6.26 -17.76
N ILE A 187 11.30 6.62 -16.50
CA ILE A 187 10.24 7.04 -15.57
C ILE A 187 10.54 8.47 -15.14
N TRP A 188 9.59 9.36 -15.39
CA TRP A 188 9.69 10.74 -14.98
C TRP A 188 9.07 10.93 -13.60
N HIS A 189 9.92 11.10 -12.60
CA HIS A 189 9.55 11.39 -11.22
C HIS A 189 10.17 12.70 -10.75
N THR A 190 9.41 13.52 -10.04
CA THR A 190 9.94 14.74 -9.40
C THR A 190 10.83 14.40 -8.22
N THR A 191 11.61 15.38 -7.75
CA THR A 191 12.40 15.23 -6.52
C THR A 191 11.47 14.98 -5.33
N GLY A 192 11.88 14.09 -4.42
CA GLY A 192 11.08 13.74 -3.24
C GLY A 192 9.88 12.82 -3.49
N SER A 193 9.64 12.37 -4.74
CA SER A 193 8.52 11.47 -5.07
C SER A 193 8.76 9.99 -4.73
N GLY A 194 9.90 9.65 -4.14
CA GLY A 194 10.25 8.27 -3.79
C GLY A 194 10.75 7.45 -4.98
N LYS A 195 11.61 8.05 -5.82
CA LYS A 195 12.28 7.34 -6.94
C LYS A 195 13.01 6.09 -6.48
N THR A 196 13.81 6.19 -5.42
CA THR A 196 14.57 5.08 -4.84
C THR A 196 13.65 3.93 -4.43
N LEU A 197 12.57 4.24 -3.70
CA LEU A 197 11.59 3.24 -3.30
C LEU A 197 10.92 2.57 -4.51
N THR A 198 10.62 3.33 -5.57
CA THR A 198 10.01 2.78 -6.80
C THR A 198 10.97 1.85 -7.53
N SER A 199 12.23 2.28 -7.74
CA SER A 199 13.26 1.47 -8.41
C SER A 199 13.59 0.20 -7.62
N TYR A 200 13.73 0.31 -6.30
CA TYR A 200 13.93 -0.85 -5.43
C TYR A 200 12.80 -1.88 -5.58
N LYS A 201 11.54 -1.42 -5.51
CA LYS A 201 10.41 -2.34 -5.64
C LYS A 201 10.36 -3.01 -7.01
N ALA A 202 10.60 -2.24 -8.06
CA ALA A 202 10.67 -2.79 -9.41
C ALA A 202 11.79 -3.82 -9.55
N ALA A 203 12.98 -3.50 -9.04
CA ALA A 203 14.12 -4.42 -9.04
C ALA A 203 13.81 -5.72 -8.29
N ARG A 204 13.27 -5.62 -7.07
CA ARG A 204 12.89 -6.78 -6.25
C ARG A 204 11.83 -7.66 -6.92
N LEU A 205 10.85 -7.08 -7.59
CA LEU A 205 9.86 -7.86 -8.32
C LEU A 205 10.43 -8.45 -9.61
N ALA A 206 11.33 -7.74 -10.29
CA ALA A 206 12.01 -8.25 -11.47
C ALA A 206 12.87 -9.48 -11.17
N THR A 207 13.53 -9.54 -10.01
CA THR A 207 14.31 -10.75 -9.61
C THR A 207 13.45 -12.00 -9.38
N GLN A 208 12.13 -11.85 -9.30
CA GLN A 208 11.21 -12.99 -9.19
C GLN A 208 10.80 -13.56 -10.56
N LEU A 209 11.15 -12.87 -11.64
CA LEU A 209 10.87 -13.33 -13.00
C LEU A 209 11.88 -14.44 -13.38
N PRO A 210 11.42 -15.59 -13.90
CA PRO A 210 12.27 -16.77 -14.11
C PRO A 210 13.36 -16.58 -15.16
N TYR A 211 13.32 -15.52 -15.94
CA TYR A 211 14.28 -15.19 -17.00
C TYR A 211 15.18 -14.01 -16.64
N ILE A 212 15.16 -13.54 -15.38
CA ILE A 212 16.04 -12.48 -14.88
C ILE A 212 17.03 -13.09 -13.88
N ASP A 213 18.29 -13.13 -14.25
CA ASP A 213 19.37 -13.64 -13.39
C ASP A 213 19.87 -12.60 -12.40
N LYS A 214 20.01 -11.35 -12.84
CA LYS A 214 20.58 -10.26 -12.06
C LYS A 214 19.94 -8.91 -12.42
N VAL A 215 19.86 -8.02 -11.44
CA VAL A 215 19.49 -6.62 -11.63
C VAL A 215 20.68 -5.76 -11.19
N PHE A 216 21.12 -4.85 -12.07
CA PHE A 216 22.15 -3.87 -11.78
C PHE A 216 21.51 -2.51 -11.53
N PHE A 217 21.85 -1.90 -10.41
CA PHE A 217 21.47 -0.54 -10.10
C PHE A 217 22.68 0.38 -10.29
N VAL A 218 22.58 1.31 -11.26
CA VAL A 218 23.67 2.22 -11.61
C VAL A 218 23.30 3.63 -11.18
N VAL A 219 24.16 4.27 -10.40
CA VAL A 219 23.98 5.63 -9.88
C VAL A 219 25.14 6.51 -10.36
N ASP A 220 24.85 7.75 -10.74
CA ASP A 220 25.83 8.70 -11.23
C ASP A 220 26.57 9.47 -10.10
N ARG A 221 26.04 9.44 -8.86
CA ARG A 221 26.59 10.20 -7.71
C ARG A 221 26.81 9.29 -6.50
N LYS A 222 27.99 9.41 -5.88
CA LYS A 222 28.36 8.63 -4.68
C LYS A 222 27.43 8.84 -3.48
N ASP A 223 26.93 10.06 -3.29
CA ASP A 223 26.02 10.37 -2.17
C ASP A 223 24.66 9.69 -2.31
N LEU A 224 24.18 9.49 -3.54
CA LEU A 224 22.97 8.74 -3.83
C LEU A 224 23.15 7.23 -3.62
N ASP A 225 24.36 6.73 -3.82
CA ASP A 225 24.71 5.33 -3.65
C ASP A 225 24.55 4.89 -2.18
N TYR A 226 25.09 5.67 -1.24
CA TYR A 226 24.97 5.37 0.19
C TYR A 226 23.52 5.39 0.69
N GLN A 227 22.75 6.43 0.37
CA GLN A 227 21.32 6.51 0.73
C GLN A 227 20.51 5.37 0.11
N THR A 228 20.81 5.04 -1.14
CA THR A 228 20.16 3.94 -1.84
C THR A 228 20.51 2.60 -1.21
N MET A 229 21.77 2.35 -0.86
CA MET A 229 22.18 1.10 -0.18
C MET A 229 21.46 0.91 1.17
N VAL A 230 21.30 1.96 1.96
CA VAL A 230 20.57 1.89 3.24
C VAL A 230 19.09 1.56 3.04
N GLU A 231 18.48 2.03 1.95
CA GLU A 231 17.06 1.71 1.64
C GLU A 231 16.91 0.32 1.00
N TYR A 232 17.98 -0.27 0.45
CA TYR A 232 17.98 -1.59 -0.19
C TYR A 232 18.34 -2.74 0.75
N GLN A 233 18.80 -2.47 1.96
CA GLN A 233 19.05 -3.46 3.02
C GLN A 233 17.79 -3.72 3.84
#